data_fd1acfb3b60faa59a5cfc7c405bce631
#
_entry.id   fd1acfb3b60faa59a5cfc7c405bce631
#
_cell.length_a   1.000
_cell.length_b   1.000
_cell.length_c   1.000
_cell.angle_alpha   90.00
_cell.angle_beta   90.00
_cell.angle_gamma   90.00
#
_symmetry.space_group_name_H-M   'P 1'
#
loop_
_entity.id
_entity.type
_entity.pdbx_description
1 polymer ?
#
loop_
_entity_poly.entity_id
_entity_poly.type
_entity_poly.pdbx_seq_one_letter_code
_entity_poly.pdbx_strand_id
1 'polypeptide(L)'
;LECNATSGTSKTLTASEPLFDPLHVGAYFEIVHRRELASSIIVGNVGAITDTESTPVLVSGQWDFYTYGSWSGTIYVERQNADGTWTTERSWVGNKDRNISSTGIVDSGTYMRLRISGGNGSAVSGGAAVPRFVLEAADARHVGLVQVTAYTDSENVTVDVVNNLYATTATNLWSEGAWSDYRGYPRAVTLHDQRLIFAGSPSEPQKIWGSVIGDFRNFELGTFDDAGFAFQLAATEANPILWLVSKEGILAGTQGEVWSLSADGTITPSN
;
A
#
# COMPACT_ATOMS: atom_id res chain seq x y z
N LEU A 1 -3.14 -17.97 6.57
CA LEU A 1 -2.91 -18.36 5.19
C LEU A 1 -1.42 -18.52 4.90
N GLU A 2 -1.10 -19.47 4.06
CA GLU A 2 0.26 -19.76 3.59
C GLU A 2 0.22 -19.99 2.08
N CYS A 3 1.08 -19.29 1.34
CA CYS A 3 1.22 -19.51 -0.10
C CYS A 3 2.57 -20.18 -0.38
N ASN A 4 2.57 -21.22 -1.21
CA ASN A 4 3.78 -21.98 -1.51
C ASN A 4 4.81 -21.24 -2.39
N ALA A 5 4.49 -20.03 -2.85
CA ALA A 5 5.40 -19.17 -3.60
C ALA A 5 5.08 -17.69 -3.39
N THR A 6 6.08 -16.83 -3.58
CA THR A 6 5.93 -15.38 -3.45
C THR A 6 5.50 -14.70 -4.75
N SER A 7 5.53 -15.40 -5.88
CA SER A 7 5.18 -14.86 -7.21
C SER A 7 4.79 -15.96 -8.18
N GLY A 8 4.16 -15.57 -9.27
CA GLY A 8 3.81 -16.45 -10.40
C GLY A 8 2.36 -16.94 -10.35
N THR A 9 2.01 -17.76 -11.32
CA THR A 9 0.67 -18.31 -11.53
C THR A 9 0.57 -19.75 -11.05
N SER A 10 -0.67 -20.23 -10.83
CA SER A 10 -0.97 -21.60 -10.43
C SER A 10 -0.22 -22.04 -9.15
N LYS A 11 -0.24 -21.20 -8.14
CA LYS A 11 0.33 -21.46 -6.81
C LYS A 11 -0.73 -22.02 -5.88
N THR A 12 -0.30 -22.69 -4.82
CA THR A 12 -1.22 -23.19 -3.79
C THR A 12 -1.28 -22.19 -2.64
N LEU A 13 -2.49 -21.78 -2.29
CA LEU A 13 -2.79 -21.06 -1.06
C LEU A 13 -3.48 -22.02 -0.11
N THR A 14 -2.91 -22.19 1.07
CA THR A 14 -3.39 -23.12 2.12
C THR A 14 -3.87 -22.33 3.33
N ALA A 15 -5.04 -22.69 3.84
CA ALA A 15 -5.56 -22.20 5.10
C ALA A 15 -5.32 -23.24 6.23
N SER A 16 -5.11 -22.77 7.46
CA SER A 16 -4.94 -23.65 8.64
C SER A 16 -6.25 -24.28 9.13
N GLU A 17 -7.36 -23.78 8.65
CA GLU A 17 -8.73 -24.24 8.97
C GLU A 17 -9.60 -24.14 7.71
N PRO A 18 -10.73 -24.87 7.63
CA PRO A 18 -11.65 -24.75 6.51
C PRO A 18 -12.11 -23.31 6.28
N LEU A 19 -11.71 -22.74 5.15
CA LEU A 19 -11.98 -21.35 4.77
C LEU A 19 -12.61 -21.26 3.39
N PHE A 20 -12.14 -22.08 2.45
CA PHE A 20 -12.49 -21.91 1.04
C PHE A 20 -13.76 -22.62 0.64
N ASP A 21 -14.48 -22.03 -0.29
CA ASP A 21 -15.67 -22.52 -0.96
C ASP A 21 -15.46 -22.46 -2.47
N PRO A 22 -16.09 -23.30 -3.29
CA PRO A 22 -16.02 -23.21 -4.76
C PRO A 22 -16.35 -21.81 -5.33
N LEU A 23 -17.19 -21.05 -4.64
CA LEU A 23 -17.56 -19.67 -5.02
C LEU A 23 -16.46 -18.64 -4.78
N HIS A 24 -15.35 -19.03 -4.13
CA HIS A 24 -14.16 -18.16 -4.03
C HIS A 24 -13.33 -18.11 -5.32
N VAL A 25 -13.64 -18.91 -6.35
CA VAL A 25 -12.97 -18.77 -7.65
C VAL A 25 -13.25 -17.38 -8.22
N GLY A 26 -12.17 -16.63 -8.52
CA GLY A 26 -12.23 -15.22 -8.90
C GLY A 26 -12.05 -14.24 -7.75
N ALA A 27 -12.17 -14.68 -6.49
CA ALA A 27 -11.95 -13.84 -5.31
C ALA A 27 -10.47 -13.45 -5.15
N TYR A 28 -10.27 -12.28 -4.56
CA TYR A 28 -8.95 -11.78 -4.19
C TYR A 28 -8.73 -11.94 -2.69
N PHE A 29 -7.50 -12.29 -2.32
CA PHE A 29 -7.04 -12.31 -0.93
C PHE A 29 -5.80 -11.44 -0.80
N GLU A 30 -5.86 -10.48 0.11
CA GLU A 30 -4.71 -9.71 0.57
C GLU A 30 -3.99 -10.53 1.64
N ILE A 31 -2.68 -10.65 1.51
CA ILE A 31 -1.83 -11.40 2.45
C ILE A 31 -0.71 -10.48 2.91
N VAL A 32 -0.68 -10.19 4.21
CA VAL A 32 0.26 -9.25 4.78
C VAL A 32 1.32 -10.00 5.59
N HIS A 33 2.58 -9.76 5.27
CA HIS A 33 3.71 -10.19 6.07
C HIS A 33 4.36 -8.99 6.76
N ARG A 34 4.82 -9.18 7.98
CA ARG A 34 5.73 -8.20 8.60
C ARG A 34 7.14 -8.53 8.16
N ARG A 35 7.84 -7.53 7.67
CA ARG A 35 9.26 -7.59 7.37
C ARG A 35 10.06 -6.85 8.44
N GLU A 36 11.32 -7.21 8.62
CA GLU A 36 12.22 -6.34 9.36
C GLU A 36 12.35 -5.01 8.60
N LEU A 37 12.44 -3.90 9.33
CA LEU A 37 12.68 -2.59 8.74
C LEU A 37 13.99 -2.64 7.97
N ALA A 38 13.89 -2.60 6.67
CA ALA A 38 15.05 -2.57 5.80
C ALA A 38 15.58 -1.14 5.74
N SER A 39 16.87 -0.99 5.88
CA SER A 39 17.56 0.30 5.79
C SER A 39 18.63 0.30 4.72
N SER A 40 18.77 1.45 4.07
CA SER A 40 19.84 1.75 3.13
C SER A 40 20.71 2.82 3.77
N ILE A 41 21.99 2.52 3.97
CA ILE A 41 22.86 3.34 4.79
C ILE A 41 24.11 3.72 4.02
N ILE A 42 24.50 5.00 4.07
CA ILE A 42 25.86 5.45 3.74
C ILE A 42 26.59 5.77 5.04
N VAL A 43 27.64 5.03 5.30
CA VAL A 43 28.47 5.19 6.50
C VAL A 43 29.56 6.22 6.22
N GLY A 44 29.65 7.23 7.09
CA GLY A 44 30.76 8.17 7.08
C GLY A 44 32.00 7.53 7.68
N ASN A 45 32.98 7.18 6.85
CA ASN A 45 34.31 6.82 7.32
C ASN A 45 35.19 8.06 7.52
N VAL A 46 36.33 7.89 8.21
CA VAL A 46 37.37 8.91 8.32
C VAL A 46 37.97 9.15 6.93
N GLY A 47 37.44 10.12 6.21
CA GLY A 47 37.84 10.43 4.83
C GLY A 47 36.70 10.98 3.99
N ALA A 48 36.99 11.37 2.76
CA ALA A 48 36.00 11.90 1.84
C ALA A 48 34.98 10.80 1.42
N ILE A 49 33.68 11.08 1.59
CA ILE A 49 32.63 10.32 0.96
C ILE A 49 32.41 10.96 -0.41
N THR A 50 33.02 10.42 -1.43
CA THR A 50 32.86 10.92 -2.81
C THR A 50 32.08 9.91 -3.64
N ASP A 51 31.07 10.38 -4.36
CA ASP A 51 30.31 9.64 -5.39
C ASP A 51 29.99 8.18 -4.96
N THR A 52 29.33 8.04 -3.81
CA THR A 52 29.01 6.74 -3.21
C THR A 52 27.52 6.48 -3.33
N GLU A 53 27.18 5.23 -3.62
CA GLU A 53 25.82 4.69 -3.62
C GLU A 53 25.66 3.67 -2.49
N SER A 54 24.49 3.66 -1.87
CA SER A 54 24.13 2.63 -0.88
C SER A 54 23.59 1.37 -1.55
N THR A 55 23.58 0.26 -0.82
CA THR A 55 22.82 -0.92 -1.23
C THR A 55 21.34 -0.57 -1.32
N PRO A 56 20.65 -0.90 -2.42
CA PRO A 56 19.23 -0.67 -2.54
C PRO A 56 18.41 -1.42 -1.49
N VAL A 57 17.32 -0.80 -1.04
CA VAL A 57 16.34 -1.38 -0.13
C VAL A 57 14.98 -1.41 -0.79
N LEU A 58 14.23 -2.50 -0.61
CA LEU A 58 12.85 -2.62 -1.07
C LEU A 58 11.94 -1.86 -0.11
N VAL A 59 11.25 -0.84 -0.62
CA VAL A 59 10.31 0.00 0.12
C VAL A 59 8.89 -0.25 -0.39
N SER A 60 7.94 -0.27 0.53
CA SER A 60 6.51 -0.38 0.25
C SER A 60 5.79 0.57 1.20
N GLY A 61 5.14 1.59 0.66
CA GLY A 61 4.52 2.64 1.46
C GLY A 61 5.49 3.73 1.88
N GLN A 62 5.45 4.12 3.14
CA GLN A 62 6.25 5.22 3.65
C GLN A 62 7.74 4.87 3.76
N TRP A 63 8.58 5.84 3.45
CA TRP A 63 10.02 5.83 3.73
C TRP A 63 10.41 7.07 4.52
N ASP A 64 11.42 6.91 5.37
CA ASP A 64 12.03 7.99 6.16
C ASP A 64 13.51 8.13 5.79
N PHE A 65 13.94 9.36 5.61
CA PHE A 65 15.33 9.73 5.35
C PHE A 65 15.82 10.71 6.40
N TYR A 66 17.00 10.47 6.91
CA TYR A 66 17.64 11.38 7.85
C TYR A 66 19.16 11.38 7.73
N THR A 67 19.76 12.49 8.15
CA THR A 67 21.22 12.68 8.14
C THR A 67 21.73 13.03 9.53
N TYR A 68 22.97 12.65 9.80
CA TYR A 68 23.64 12.94 11.04
C TYR A 68 24.98 13.65 10.83
N GLY A 69 25.25 14.67 11.64
CA GLY A 69 26.53 15.39 11.76
C GLY A 69 26.85 16.25 10.54
N SER A 70 28.12 16.63 10.46
CA SER A 70 28.60 17.53 9.40
C SER A 70 28.89 16.78 8.11
N TRP A 71 28.37 17.29 7.00
CA TRP A 71 28.58 16.75 5.67
C TRP A 71 28.48 17.85 4.61
N SER A 72 29.06 17.61 3.44
CA SER A 72 28.93 18.47 2.27
C SER A 72 28.65 17.64 1.03
N GLY A 73 28.23 18.29 -0.05
CA GLY A 73 27.84 17.64 -1.31
C GLY A 73 26.33 17.58 -1.50
N THR A 74 25.89 16.78 -2.44
CA THR A 74 24.48 16.56 -2.71
C THR A 74 24.12 15.11 -2.42
N ILE A 75 23.16 14.90 -1.52
CA ILE A 75 22.56 13.58 -1.26
C ILE A 75 21.26 13.46 -2.03
N TYR A 76 21.05 12.31 -2.63
CA TYR A 76 19.87 11.94 -3.40
C TYR A 76 19.22 10.74 -2.76
N VAL A 77 17.90 10.79 -2.63
CA VAL A 77 17.03 9.61 -2.47
C VAL A 77 16.53 9.25 -3.85
N GLU A 78 16.86 8.07 -4.33
CA GLU A 78 16.53 7.60 -5.67
C GLU A 78 15.64 6.36 -5.61
N ARG A 79 14.71 6.27 -6.56
CA ARG A 79 13.89 5.08 -6.79
C ARG A 79 14.26 4.40 -8.10
N GLN A 80 14.10 3.09 -8.16
CA GLN A 80 14.30 2.31 -9.36
C GLN A 80 13.01 2.30 -10.21
N ASN A 81 13.15 2.59 -11.48
CA ASN A 81 12.09 2.48 -12.47
C ASN A 81 11.93 1.02 -12.94
N ALA A 82 10.83 0.72 -13.63
CA ALA A 82 10.54 -0.61 -14.16
C ALA A 82 11.60 -1.11 -15.19
N ASP A 83 12.31 -0.19 -15.85
CA ASP A 83 13.40 -0.50 -16.77
C ASP A 83 14.77 -0.70 -16.09
N GLY A 84 14.81 -0.64 -14.77
CA GLY A 84 16.01 -0.77 -13.96
C GLY A 84 16.84 0.52 -13.79
N THR A 85 16.45 1.61 -14.45
CA THR A 85 17.10 2.92 -14.27
C THR A 85 16.72 3.57 -12.94
N TRP A 86 17.48 4.60 -12.51
CA TRP A 86 17.25 5.30 -11.27
C TRP A 86 16.73 6.71 -11.52
N THR A 87 15.70 7.10 -10.80
CA THR A 87 15.13 8.46 -10.81
C THR A 87 15.25 9.07 -9.41
N THR A 88 15.68 10.32 -9.36
CA THR A 88 15.75 11.08 -8.09
C THR A 88 14.34 11.45 -7.63
N GLU A 89 13.98 10.98 -6.44
CA GLU A 89 12.77 11.39 -5.74
C GLU A 89 12.97 12.72 -5.02
N ARG A 90 14.06 12.82 -4.26
CA ARG A 90 14.45 14.04 -3.54
C ARG A 90 15.95 14.19 -3.49
N SER A 91 16.39 15.44 -3.35
CA SER A 91 17.80 15.76 -3.16
C SER A 91 18.00 16.95 -2.23
N TRP A 92 19.13 16.96 -1.52
CA TRP A 92 19.51 18.04 -0.64
C TRP A 92 20.99 18.34 -0.79
N VAL A 93 21.31 19.63 -0.78
CA VAL A 93 22.71 20.11 -0.76
C VAL A 93 23.08 20.36 0.69
N GLY A 94 24.16 19.71 1.14
CA GLY A 94 24.73 19.90 2.47
C GLY A 94 25.91 20.84 2.44
N ASN A 95 26.01 21.65 3.48
CA ASN A 95 27.18 22.48 3.77
C ASN A 95 27.34 22.59 5.29
N LYS A 96 28.28 21.83 5.83
CA LYS A 96 28.55 21.71 7.27
C LYS A 96 27.44 21.02 8.07
N ASP A 97 27.16 21.44 9.29
CA ASP A 97 26.18 20.84 10.20
C ASP A 97 24.75 21.01 9.70
N ARG A 98 24.28 20.05 8.97
CA ARG A 98 22.90 20.03 8.50
C ARG A 98 22.29 18.67 8.73
N ASN A 99 21.46 18.57 9.75
CA ASN A 99 20.60 17.41 9.94
C ASN A 99 19.32 17.60 9.14
N ILE A 100 19.03 16.63 8.29
CA ILE A 100 17.82 16.60 7.47
C ILE A 100 16.96 15.43 7.99
N SER A 101 15.68 15.66 8.08
CA SER A 101 14.66 14.63 8.23
C SER A 101 13.62 14.84 7.15
N SER A 102 13.29 13.79 6.43
CA SER A 102 12.32 13.84 5.35
C SER A 102 11.61 12.50 5.21
N THR A 103 10.36 12.53 4.84
CA THR A 103 9.53 11.36 4.63
C THR A 103 8.88 11.43 3.26
N GLY A 104 8.56 10.31 2.69
CA GLY A 104 7.82 10.21 1.43
C GLY A 104 7.10 8.88 1.34
N ILE A 105 6.35 8.69 0.28
CA ILE A 105 5.57 7.48 0.02
C ILE A 105 5.89 7.01 -1.39
N VAL A 106 6.04 5.71 -1.56
CA VAL A 106 6.15 5.04 -2.86
C VAL A 106 5.17 3.89 -2.94
N ASP A 107 4.79 3.55 -4.14
CA ASP A 107 3.99 2.36 -4.39
C ASP A 107 4.72 1.09 -3.92
N SER A 108 3.97 0.02 -3.70
CA SER A 108 4.51 -1.22 -3.18
C SER A 108 5.62 -1.80 -4.06
N GLY A 109 6.66 -2.32 -3.41
CA GLY A 109 7.72 -3.06 -4.09
C GLY A 109 8.70 -2.22 -4.89
N THR A 110 8.92 -0.96 -4.52
CA THR A 110 9.89 -0.07 -5.17
C THR A 110 11.27 -0.19 -4.51
N TYR A 111 12.32 -0.46 -5.30
CA TYR A 111 13.70 -0.37 -4.80
C TYR A 111 14.11 1.10 -4.69
N MET A 112 14.67 1.44 -3.54
CA MET A 112 15.20 2.78 -3.26
C MET A 112 16.63 2.71 -2.77
N ARG A 113 17.39 3.76 -3.03
CA ARG A 113 18.78 3.89 -2.57
C ARG A 113 19.14 5.33 -2.24
N LEU A 114 20.25 5.47 -1.56
CA LEU A 114 20.93 6.75 -1.38
C LEU A 114 22.11 6.88 -2.34
N ARG A 115 22.30 8.07 -2.89
CA ARG A 115 23.51 8.43 -3.63
C ARG A 115 24.03 9.78 -3.17
N ILE A 116 25.33 9.89 -2.92
CA ILE A 116 25.99 11.17 -2.63
C ILE A 116 26.93 11.52 -3.77
N SER A 117 26.94 12.77 -4.18
CA SER A 117 27.83 13.30 -5.21
C SER A 117 28.55 14.57 -4.72
N GLY A 118 29.82 14.66 -5.03
CA GLY A 118 30.66 15.81 -4.69
C GLY A 118 30.85 16.01 -3.18
N GLY A 119 30.70 14.93 -2.40
CA GLY A 119 30.59 15.00 -0.97
C GLY A 119 31.91 14.91 -0.22
N ASN A 120 31.95 15.53 0.93
CA ASN A 120 32.95 15.32 1.95
C ASN A 120 32.27 15.22 3.31
N GLY A 121 32.35 14.06 3.96
CA GLY A 121 31.85 13.84 5.31
C GLY A 121 33.03 13.76 6.31
N SER A 122 33.10 14.67 7.27
CA SER A 122 34.09 14.51 8.33
C SER A 122 33.66 13.45 9.34
N ALA A 123 34.61 12.67 9.83
CA ALA A 123 34.34 11.65 10.83
C ALA A 123 33.83 12.30 12.14
N VAL A 124 32.92 11.61 12.81
CA VAL A 124 32.68 11.84 14.24
C VAL A 124 33.86 11.26 14.97
N SER A 125 34.53 12.07 15.79
CA SER A 125 35.62 11.62 16.65
C SER A 125 35.10 10.53 17.60
N GLY A 126 35.62 9.30 17.49
CA GLY A 126 35.20 8.21 18.35
C GLY A 126 35.37 6.80 17.79
N GLY A 127 35.88 6.65 16.58
CA GLY A 127 36.38 5.35 16.08
C GLY A 127 35.35 4.31 15.64
N ALA A 128 34.06 4.52 15.83
CA ALA A 128 33.02 3.65 15.28
C ALA A 128 32.46 4.22 13.97
N ALA A 129 32.22 3.36 13.00
CA ALA A 129 31.52 3.72 11.78
C ALA A 129 30.06 4.09 12.15
N VAL A 130 29.72 5.37 12.06
CA VAL A 130 28.37 5.87 12.34
C VAL A 130 27.69 6.14 11.01
N PRO A 131 26.45 5.62 10.81
CA PRO A 131 25.65 5.98 9.66
C PRO A 131 25.47 7.50 9.56
N ARG A 132 25.78 8.07 8.39
CA ARG A 132 25.64 9.50 8.13
C ARG A 132 24.34 9.83 7.46
N PHE A 133 23.94 8.94 6.56
CA PHE A 133 22.74 9.06 5.76
C PHE A 133 22.00 7.74 5.89
N VAL A 134 20.76 7.82 6.28
CA VAL A 134 19.92 6.65 6.51
C VAL A 134 18.62 6.82 5.77
N LEU A 135 18.26 5.83 4.96
CA LEU A 135 16.96 5.67 4.35
C LEU A 135 16.33 4.40 4.91
N GLU A 136 15.22 4.53 5.54
CA GLU A 136 14.48 3.42 6.16
C GLU A 136 13.11 3.25 5.51
N ALA A 137 12.71 1.99 5.31
CA ALA A 137 11.32 1.67 5.01
C ALA A 137 10.54 1.78 6.33
N ALA A 138 9.71 2.80 6.47
CA ALA A 138 8.96 3.06 7.69
C ALA A 138 7.78 2.10 7.88
N ASP A 139 7.22 1.54 6.78
CA ASP A 139 6.18 0.52 6.86
C ASP A 139 6.80 -0.89 6.90
N ALA A 140 6.71 -1.52 8.06
CA ALA A 140 7.16 -2.90 8.27
C ALA A 140 6.22 -3.94 7.64
N ARG A 141 5.05 -3.53 7.13
CA ARG A 141 4.10 -4.43 6.46
C ARG A 141 4.40 -4.51 4.98
N HIS A 142 4.38 -5.72 4.44
CA HIS A 142 4.38 -5.96 3.02
C HIS A 142 3.04 -6.57 2.64
N VAL A 143 2.33 -5.90 1.77
CA VAL A 143 1.00 -6.28 1.31
C VAL A 143 1.12 -6.98 -0.04
N GLY A 144 0.83 -8.27 -0.06
CA GLY A 144 0.73 -9.04 -1.28
C GLY A 144 -0.73 -9.30 -1.64
N LEU A 145 -1.01 -9.59 -2.90
CA LEU A 145 -2.35 -9.84 -3.41
C LEU A 145 -2.34 -11.11 -4.25
N VAL A 146 -3.29 -12.00 -4.00
CA VAL A 146 -3.51 -13.21 -4.80
C VAL A 146 -4.94 -13.27 -5.29
N GLN A 147 -5.15 -13.89 -6.47
CA GLN A 147 -6.46 -14.20 -7.01
C GLN A 147 -6.66 -15.70 -7.05
N VAL A 148 -7.78 -16.18 -6.53
CA VAL A 148 -8.15 -17.60 -6.61
C VAL A 148 -8.56 -17.94 -8.04
N THR A 149 -7.89 -18.95 -8.61
CA THR A 149 -8.14 -19.41 -9.99
C THR A 149 -8.80 -20.78 -10.06
N ALA A 150 -8.63 -21.61 -9.02
CA ALA A 150 -9.33 -22.89 -8.92
C ALA A 150 -9.51 -23.30 -7.44
N TYR A 151 -10.62 -23.97 -7.17
CA TYR A 151 -10.93 -24.58 -5.89
C TYR A 151 -10.39 -26.02 -5.85
N THR A 152 -9.73 -26.41 -4.77
CA THR A 152 -9.26 -27.78 -4.52
C THR A 152 -10.09 -28.44 -3.42
N ASP A 153 -10.08 -27.84 -2.24
CA ASP A 153 -10.85 -28.25 -1.06
C ASP A 153 -11.05 -27.07 -0.10
N SER A 154 -11.65 -27.28 1.04
CA SER A 154 -11.94 -26.21 2.01
C SER A 154 -10.70 -25.56 2.63
N GLU A 155 -9.54 -26.17 2.54
CA GLU A 155 -8.28 -25.65 3.08
C GLU A 155 -7.31 -25.23 1.98
N ASN A 156 -7.53 -25.65 0.71
CA ASN A 156 -6.59 -25.42 -0.37
C ASN A 156 -7.27 -24.88 -1.62
N VAL A 157 -6.66 -23.85 -2.22
CA VAL A 157 -7.04 -23.29 -3.50
C VAL A 157 -5.82 -23.05 -4.37
N THR A 158 -6.03 -23.02 -5.69
CA THR A 158 -5.01 -22.54 -6.63
C THR A 158 -5.18 -21.05 -6.82
N VAL A 159 -4.05 -20.32 -6.79
CA VAL A 159 -4.04 -18.86 -6.93
C VAL A 159 -3.00 -18.39 -7.95
N ASP A 160 -3.27 -17.24 -8.52
CA ASP A 160 -2.27 -16.43 -9.21
C ASP A 160 -1.84 -15.28 -8.29
N VAL A 161 -0.53 -15.09 -8.14
CA VAL A 161 0.02 -13.98 -7.36
C VAL A 161 -0.02 -12.73 -8.23
N VAL A 162 -0.88 -11.78 -7.86
CA VAL A 162 -1.09 -10.51 -8.57
C VAL A 162 -0.05 -9.49 -8.13
N ASN A 163 0.09 -9.30 -6.81
CA ASN A 163 1.18 -8.53 -6.20
C ASN A 163 2.04 -9.48 -5.37
N ASN A 164 3.35 -9.43 -5.57
CA ASN A 164 4.28 -10.33 -4.93
C ASN A 164 4.09 -10.37 -3.42
N LEU A 165 4.18 -11.57 -2.85
CA LEU A 165 4.23 -11.78 -1.40
C LEU A 165 5.65 -11.55 -0.90
N TYR A 166 5.78 -11.17 0.37
CA TYR A 166 7.11 -11.03 0.99
C TYR A 166 7.75 -12.37 1.32
N ALA A 167 6.96 -13.32 1.81
CA ALA A 167 7.42 -14.63 2.25
C ALA A 167 6.39 -15.72 1.93
N THR A 168 6.82 -16.97 2.00
CA THR A 168 5.94 -18.14 1.89
C THR A 168 5.48 -18.65 3.27
N THR A 169 5.92 -18.03 4.35
CA THR A 169 5.52 -18.42 5.72
C THR A 169 4.06 -18.10 5.99
N ALA A 170 3.42 -18.92 6.81
CA ALA A 170 2.05 -18.68 7.23
C ALA A 170 1.89 -17.33 7.96
N THR A 171 0.81 -16.63 7.68
CA THR A 171 0.43 -15.39 8.35
C THR A 171 -1.05 -15.38 8.70
N ASN A 172 -1.37 -14.73 9.81
CA ASN A 172 -2.76 -14.47 10.24
C ASN A 172 -3.23 -13.06 9.83
N LEU A 173 -2.37 -12.29 9.16
CA LEU A 173 -2.68 -10.96 8.65
C LEU A 173 -3.13 -11.10 7.19
N TRP A 174 -4.42 -11.29 6.99
CA TRP A 174 -5.00 -11.40 5.66
C TRP A 174 -6.42 -10.86 5.65
N SER A 175 -6.89 -10.50 4.47
CA SER A 175 -8.29 -10.11 4.23
C SER A 175 -8.77 -10.65 2.89
N GLU A 176 -10.04 -11.02 2.85
CA GLU A 176 -10.72 -11.36 1.61
C GLU A 176 -11.27 -10.09 0.95
N GLY A 177 -11.21 -10.03 -0.38
CA GLY A 177 -11.82 -8.97 -1.16
C GLY A 177 -13.33 -8.85 -0.90
N ALA A 178 -13.83 -7.63 -0.94
CA ALA A 178 -15.23 -7.34 -0.63
C ALA A 178 -16.23 -7.96 -1.61
N TRP A 179 -15.79 -8.34 -2.82
CA TRP A 179 -16.65 -8.80 -3.90
C TRP A 179 -16.14 -10.09 -4.52
N SER A 180 -17.00 -11.08 -4.58
CA SER A 180 -16.76 -12.38 -5.20
C SER A 180 -18.11 -13.08 -5.42
N ASP A 181 -18.13 -14.21 -6.09
CA ASP A 181 -19.34 -15.04 -6.17
C ASP A 181 -19.76 -15.54 -4.78
N TYR A 182 -18.83 -15.68 -3.86
CA TYR A 182 -19.09 -16.04 -2.46
C TYR A 182 -19.72 -14.88 -1.66
N ARG A 183 -19.16 -13.67 -1.76
CA ARG A 183 -19.66 -12.48 -1.03
C ARG A 183 -20.76 -11.74 -1.76
N GLY A 184 -20.91 -11.99 -3.04
CA GLY A 184 -21.78 -11.25 -3.94
C GLY A 184 -21.14 -9.93 -4.39
N TYR A 185 -21.81 -9.28 -5.34
CA TYR A 185 -21.37 -8.04 -5.97
C TYR A 185 -22.27 -6.86 -5.59
N PRO A 186 -21.76 -5.63 -5.68
CA PRO A 186 -22.58 -4.43 -5.48
C PRO A 186 -23.73 -4.38 -6.47
N ARG A 187 -24.90 -3.93 -6.01
CA ARG A 187 -26.10 -3.81 -6.84
C ARG A 187 -26.39 -2.40 -7.31
N ALA A 188 -25.74 -1.39 -6.74
CA ALA A 188 -25.90 0.00 -7.11
C ALA A 188 -24.57 0.62 -7.51
N VAL A 189 -24.58 1.49 -8.51
CA VAL A 189 -23.39 2.17 -9.04
C VAL A 189 -23.71 3.61 -9.44
N THR A 190 -22.77 4.51 -9.21
CA THR A 190 -22.81 5.89 -9.73
C THR A 190 -21.38 6.43 -9.91
N LEU A 191 -21.25 7.57 -10.57
CA LEU A 191 -20.02 8.36 -10.63
C LEU A 191 -20.21 9.63 -9.80
N HIS A 192 -19.24 9.96 -8.97
CA HIS A 192 -19.25 11.17 -8.18
C HIS A 192 -17.81 11.65 -7.94
N ASP A 193 -17.53 12.93 -8.19
CA ASP A 193 -16.24 13.58 -7.96
C ASP A 193 -15.04 12.76 -8.48
N GLN A 194 -15.10 12.35 -9.76
CA GLN A 194 -14.08 11.54 -10.43
C GLN A 194 -13.81 10.17 -9.75
N ARG A 195 -14.77 9.65 -9.01
CA ARG A 195 -14.75 8.33 -8.39
C ARG A 195 -15.85 7.45 -8.94
N LEU A 196 -15.58 6.17 -9.08
CA LEU A 196 -16.60 5.15 -9.27
C LEU A 196 -17.10 4.71 -7.89
N ILE A 197 -18.39 4.82 -7.68
CA ILE A 197 -19.04 4.51 -6.40
C ILE A 197 -19.92 3.28 -6.57
N PHE A 198 -19.67 2.27 -5.74
CA PHE A 198 -20.51 1.09 -5.63
C PHE A 198 -21.20 1.02 -4.27
N ALA A 199 -22.35 0.33 -4.20
CA ALA A 199 -23.02 0.11 -2.93
C ALA A 199 -23.86 -1.17 -2.91
N GLY A 200 -24.04 -1.69 -1.70
CA GLY A 200 -25.00 -2.73 -1.38
C GLY A 200 -24.67 -4.08 -2.01
N SER A 201 -23.72 -4.82 -1.46
CA SER A 201 -23.52 -6.24 -1.80
C SER A 201 -24.38 -7.15 -0.90
N PRO A 202 -24.61 -8.42 -1.28
CA PRO A 202 -25.31 -9.37 -0.42
C PRO A 202 -24.67 -9.56 0.96
N SER A 203 -23.34 -9.58 1.04
CA SER A 203 -22.60 -9.70 2.31
C SER A 203 -22.53 -8.40 3.10
N GLU A 204 -22.56 -7.25 2.40
CA GLU A 204 -22.47 -5.92 3.01
C GLU A 204 -23.54 -4.98 2.43
N PRO A 205 -24.82 -5.16 2.83
CA PRO A 205 -25.97 -4.53 2.16
C PRO A 205 -26.04 -3.01 2.35
N GLN A 206 -25.38 -2.47 3.36
CA GLN A 206 -25.40 -1.03 3.71
C GLN A 206 -24.06 -0.33 3.50
N LYS A 207 -23.13 -0.97 2.76
CA LYS A 207 -21.81 -0.41 2.52
C LYS A 207 -21.72 0.30 1.20
N ILE A 208 -20.99 1.40 1.19
CA ILE A 208 -20.67 2.22 0.02
C ILE A 208 -19.16 2.21 -0.14
N TRP A 209 -18.67 1.91 -1.34
CA TRP A 209 -17.26 1.95 -1.71
C TRP A 209 -17.02 3.01 -2.77
N GLY A 210 -15.99 3.82 -2.59
CA GLY A 210 -15.51 4.76 -3.59
C GLY A 210 -14.11 4.42 -4.07
N SER A 211 -13.89 4.51 -5.37
CA SER A 211 -12.57 4.31 -5.95
C SER A 211 -11.61 5.45 -5.60
N VAL A 212 -10.32 5.26 -5.83
CA VAL A 212 -9.31 6.32 -5.90
C VAL A 212 -9.75 7.38 -6.92
N ILE A 213 -9.45 8.65 -6.67
CA ILE A 213 -9.79 9.75 -7.61
C ILE A 213 -9.10 9.51 -8.95
N GLY A 214 -9.87 9.52 -10.03
CA GLY A 214 -9.37 9.35 -11.39
C GLY A 214 -8.98 7.92 -11.77
N ASP A 215 -8.95 6.98 -10.83
CA ASP A 215 -8.70 5.56 -11.09
C ASP A 215 -9.90 4.70 -10.68
N PHE A 216 -10.79 4.47 -11.62
CA PHE A 216 -12.06 3.77 -11.42
C PHE A 216 -11.92 2.26 -11.17
N ARG A 217 -10.71 1.71 -11.26
CA ARG A 217 -10.44 0.29 -11.00
C ARG A 217 -9.75 0.05 -9.66
N ASN A 218 -9.27 1.10 -9.03
CA ASN A 218 -8.56 1.04 -7.77
C ASN A 218 -9.50 1.43 -6.62
N PHE A 219 -9.75 0.49 -5.69
CA PHE A 219 -10.54 0.68 -4.48
C PHE A 219 -9.66 0.52 -3.23
N GLU A 220 -8.35 0.74 -3.36
CA GLU A 220 -7.43 0.69 -2.23
C GLU A 220 -7.80 1.75 -1.20
N LEU A 221 -8.05 1.28 0.02
CA LEU A 221 -8.43 2.15 1.13
C LEU A 221 -7.18 2.87 1.67
N GLY A 222 -7.31 4.14 1.96
CA GLY A 222 -6.22 4.95 2.49
C GLY A 222 -6.70 6.10 3.35
N THR A 223 -5.75 6.92 3.79
CA THR A 223 -6.01 8.11 4.62
C THR A 223 -5.83 9.42 3.86
N PHE A 224 -5.35 9.36 2.62
CA PHE A 224 -5.22 10.54 1.77
C PHE A 224 -6.54 10.89 1.11
N ASP A 225 -6.71 12.15 0.77
CA ASP A 225 -7.96 12.66 0.22
C ASP A 225 -8.31 12.05 -1.15
N ASP A 226 -7.33 11.60 -1.91
CA ASP A 226 -7.49 10.91 -3.19
C ASP A 226 -7.66 9.40 -3.08
N ALA A 227 -7.35 8.78 -1.92
CA ALA A 227 -7.49 7.34 -1.72
C ALA A 227 -8.93 6.85 -1.81
N GLY A 228 -9.10 5.55 -2.04
CA GLY A 228 -10.41 4.89 -1.98
C GLY A 228 -10.98 4.89 -0.57
N PHE A 229 -12.30 4.78 -0.47
CA PHE A 229 -13.01 4.74 0.81
C PHE A 229 -14.07 3.64 0.87
N ALA A 230 -14.44 3.26 2.08
CA ALA A 230 -15.55 2.36 2.34
C ALA A 230 -16.32 2.85 3.58
N PHE A 231 -17.57 3.25 3.39
CA PHE A 231 -18.43 3.73 4.47
C PHE A 231 -19.60 2.79 4.71
N GLN A 232 -19.95 2.63 5.98
CA GLN A 232 -21.11 1.88 6.42
C GLN A 232 -22.22 2.85 6.82
N LEU A 233 -23.43 2.69 6.28
CA LEU A 233 -24.57 3.46 6.77
C LEU A 233 -24.87 3.09 8.23
N ALA A 234 -25.01 4.11 9.08
CA ALA A 234 -25.33 3.94 10.50
C ALA A 234 -26.84 3.84 10.72
N ALA A 235 -27.52 2.98 9.97
CA ALA A 235 -28.95 2.78 10.04
C ALA A 235 -29.35 1.88 11.22
N THR A 236 -30.51 2.13 11.83
CA THR A 236 -31.10 1.28 12.88
C THR A 236 -31.63 -0.06 12.33
N GLU A 237 -31.96 -0.11 11.05
CA GLU A 237 -32.44 -1.31 10.36
C GLU A 237 -31.48 -1.69 9.23
N ALA A 238 -31.26 -2.99 9.05
CA ALA A 238 -30.36 -3.53 8.03
C ALA A 238 -30.99 -3.54 6.62
N ASN A 239 -31.51 -2.40 6.19
CA ASN A 239 -32.12 -2.27 4.86
C ASN A 239 -31.03 -2.12 3.79
N PRO A 240 -31.01 -2.98 2.76
CA PRO A 240 -30.01 -2.92 1.70
C PRO A 240 -30.14 -1.65 0.85
N ILE A 241 -28.99 -1.09 0.44
CA ILE A 241 -28.95 -0.01 -0.54
C ILE A 241 -29.36 -0.59 -1.89
N LEU A 242 -30.37 0.03 -2.52
CA LEU A 242 -30.94 -0.41 -3.77
C LEU A 242 -30.51 0.44 -4.97
N TRP A 243 -30.24 1.73 -4.73
CA TRP A 243 -29.85 2.67 -5.77
C TRP A 243 -28.96 3.79 -5.21
N LEU A 244 -28.18 4.38 -6.09
CA LEU A 244 -27.34 5.56 -5.84
C LEU A 244 -27.64 6.65 -6.86
N VAL A 245 -27.61 7.91 -6.42
CA VAL A 245 -27.68 9.09 -7.28
C VAL A 245 -26.65 10.11 -6.85
N SER A 246 -25.88 10.60 -7.80
CA SER A 246 -24.92 11.69 -7.60
C SER A 246 -25.59 13.05 -7.85
N LYS A 247 -25.45 13.97 -6.91
CA LYS A 247 -25.81 15.39 -7.00
C LYS A 247 -24.72 16.25 -6.33
N GLU A 248 -25.08 17.14 -5.43
CA GLU A 248 -24.17 17.87 -4.52
C GLU A 248 -23.48 16.92 -3.52
N GLY A 249 -24.01 15.74 -3.34
CA GLY A 249 -23.51 14.58 -2.60
C GLY A 249 -24.04 13.30 -3.22
N ILE A 250 -23.82 12.18 -2.56
CA ILE A 250 -24.34 10.88 -2.98
C ILE A 250 -25.61 10.59 -2.19
N LEU A 251 -26.70 10.36 -2.90
CA LEU A 251 -27.94 9.87 -2.30
C LEU A 251 -27.97 8.35 -2.43
N ALA A 252 -28.18 7.65 -1.32
CA ALA A 252 -28.31 6.21 -1.26
C ALA A 252 -29.73 5.85 -0.81
N GLY A 253 -30.49 5.18 -1.66
CA GLY A 253 -31.84 4.76 -1.34
C GLY A 253 -31.91 3.31 -0.89
N THR A 254 -32.60 3.07 0.21
CA THR A 254 -32.92 1.75 0.75
C THR A 254 -34.44 1.49 0.56
N GLN A 255 -34.96 0.39 1.10
CA GLN A 255 -36.41 0.12 1.06
C GLN A 255 -37.23 1.09 1.92
N GLY A 256 -36.66 1.63 2.98
CA GLY A 256 -37.39 2.46 3.94
C GLY A 256 -36.94 3.93 3.98
N GLU A 257 -35.72 4.23 3.56
CA GLU A 257 -35.10 5.54 3.80
C GLU A 257 -34.21 5.95 2.63
N VAL A 258 -33.94 7.26 2.56
CA VAL A 258 -32.92 7.85 1.67
C VAL A 258 -31.86 8.50 2.54
N TRP A 259 -30.63 8.10 2.33
CA TRP A 259 -29.45 8.61 3.01
C TRP A 259 -28.70 9.57 2.11
N SER A 260 -28.14 10.62 2.70
CA SER A 260 -27.23 11.53 2.01
C SER A 260 -25.83 11.39 2.58
N LEU A 261 -24.87 11.08 1.71
CA LEU A 261 -23.46 11.17 1.98
C LEU A 261 -22.95 12.46 1.34
N SER A 262 -22.57 13.43 2.16
CA SER A 262 -22.10 14.73 1.73
C SER A 262 -20.95 15.20 2.61
N ALA A 263 -20.04 15.93 2.01
CA ALA A 263 -18.91 16.57 2.67
C ALA A 263 -18.86 18.06 2.32
N ASP A 264 -18.09 18.83 3.05
CA ASP A 264 -17.75 20.20 2.65
C ASP A 264 -16.63 20.15 1.61
N GLY A 265 -17.01 20.00 0.35
CA GLY A 265 -16.13 19.70 -0.79
C GLY A 265 -16.24 18.25 -1.25
N THR A 266 -15.15 17.71 -1.76
CA THR A 266 -15.08 16.31 -2.26
C THR A 266 -15.17 15.31 -1.09
N ILE A 267 -15.92 14.22 -1.27
CA ILE A 267 -15.98 13.12 -0.31
C ILE A 267 -14.63 12.41 -0.27
N THR A 268 -14.02 12.35 0.91
CA THR A 268 -12.71 11.74 1.15
C THR A 268 -12.81 10.64 2.23
N PRO A 269 -11.77 9.81 2.43
CA PRO A 269 -11.77 8.82 3.50
C PRO A 269 -11.93 9.39 4.91
N SER A 270 -11.63 10.69 5.09
CA SER A 270 -11.59 11.35 6.41
C SER A 270 -12.78 12.27 6.71
N ASN A 271 -13.69 12.51 5.77
CA ASN A 271 -14.83 13.41 5.95
C ASN A 271 -16.17 12.84 5.46
#